data_3aa387afe5687f287c5b92d7fa2ceba9
#
_entry.id   3aa387afe5687f287c5b92d7fa2ceba9
#
_cell.length_a   1.000
_cell.length_b   1.000
_cell.length_c   1.000
_cell.angle_alpha   90.00
_cell.angle_beta   90.00
_cell.angle_gamma   90.00
#
_symmetry.space_group_name_H-M   'P 1'
#
loop_
_entity.id
_entity.type
_entity.pdbx_description
1 polymer ?
#
loop_
_entity_poly.entity_id
_entity_poly.type
_entity_poly.pdbx_seq_one_letter_code
_entity_poly.pdbx_strand_id
1 'polypeptide(L)'
;MDGGKTASCGELMRWAQAHGQWVTKGYWPGDVLIYDFPGTAYKTDHTGICESVSGQYVTAIEGNTSNGNTGSQLNGDGVYRRKRKLSLVLGAYRPKYTDYRAQLQKRSGLEDKTMDYLAAYKYGSDLIRKLATMK
;
A
#
# COMPACT_ATOMS: atom_id res chain seq x y z
N MET A 1 0.88 17.81 -4.47
CA MET A 1 0.04 16.97 -3.62
C MET A 1 0.39 15.54 -3.94
N ASP A 2 1.08 14.91 -3.06
CA ASP A 2 1.54 13.57 -3.28
C ASP A 2 0.38 12.61 -3.04
N GLY A 3 -0.19 12.06 -4.12
CA GLY A 3 -1.24 11.05 -4.08
C GLY A 3 -2.60 11.53 -3.60
N GLY A 4 -3.06 12.64 -4.12
CA GLY A 4 -4.45 13.10 -4.04
C GLY A 4 -5.20 12.81 -2.75
N LYS A 5 -5.54 13.81 -1.97
CA LYS A 5 -6.54 13.64 -0.91
C LYS A 5 -7.91 13.42 -1.56
N THR A 6 -8.24 12.17 -1.84
CA THR A 6 -9.54 11.80 -2.41
C THR A 6 -10.11 10.58 -1.68
N ALA A 7 -11.42 10.55 -1.53
CA ALA A 7 -12.16 9.38 -1.08
C ALA A 7 -12.63 8.50 -2.27
N SER A 8 -12.34 8.91 -3.51
CA SER A 8 -12.76 8.21 -4.71
C SER A 8 -11.65 7.33 -5.27
N CYS A 9 -11.88 6.02 -5.32
CA CYS A 9 -10.97 5.06 -5.95
C CYS A 9 -10.72 5.40 -7.43
N GLY A 10 -11.73 5.86 -8.15
CA GLY A 10 -11.61 6.26 -9.56
C GLY A 10 -10.75 7.50 -9.76
N GLU A 11 -10.83 8.48 -8.87
CA GLU A 11 -9.95 9.65 -8.91
C GLU A 11 -8.51 9.27 -8.59
N LEU A 12 -8.29 8.43 -7.58
CA LEU A 12 -6.96 7.92 -7.24
C LEU A 12 -6.33 7.19 -8.43
N MET A 13 -7.10 6.34 -9.10
CA MET A 13 -6.65 5.63 -10.30
C MET A 13 -6.22 6.61 -11.40
N ARG A 14 -7.07 7.57 -11.76
CA ARG A 14 -6.76 8.57 -12.79
C ARG A 14 -5.52 9.39 -12.43
N TRP A 15 -5.42 9.79 -11.16
CA TRP A 15 -4.27 10.53 -10.68
C TRP A 15 -2.98 9.71 -10.82
N ALA A 16 -2.98 8.44 -10.38
CA ALA A 16 -1.83 7.55 -10.47
C ALA A 16 -1.41 7.28 -11.92
N GLN A 17 -2.37 7.12 -12.83
CA GLN A 17 -2.12 6.97 -14.26
C GLN A 17 -1.45 8.22 -14.85
N ALA A 18 -1.96 9.41 -14.52
CA ALA A 18 -1.40 10.68 -14.99
C ALA A 18 0.02 10.94 -14.50
N HIS A 19 0.41 10.37 -13.35
CA HIS A 19 1.71 10.58 -12.73
C HIS A 19 2.71 9.41 -12.92
N GLY A 20 2.35 8.41 -13.75
CA GLY A 20 3.20 7.25 -14.01
C GLY A 20 3.41 6.35 -12.78
N GLN A 21 2.45 6.35 -11.87
CA GLN A 21 2.48 5.58 -10.62
C GLN A 21 1.38 4.49 -10.57
N TRP A 22 0.79 4.17 -11.71
CA TRP A 22 -0.18 3.10 -11.85
C TRP A 22 0.49 1.80 -12.30
N VAL A 23 0.22 0.70 -11.60
CA VAL A 23 0.70 -0.64 -11.95
C VAL A 23 -0.46 -1.61 -12.05
N THR A 24 -0.38 -2.55 -13.00
CA THR A 24 -1.43 -3.55 -13.27
C THR A 24 -0.99 -4.99 -13.00
N LYS A 25 0.25 -5.17 -12.58
CA LYS A 25 0.84 -6.48 -12.23
C LYS A 25 2.06 -6.28 -11.34
N GLY A 26 2.49 -7.36 -10.68
CA GLY A 26 3.69 -7.31 -9.83
C GLY A 26 3.51 -6.35 -8.65
N TYR A 27 2.42 -6.55 -7.91
CA TYR A 27 2.12 -5.73 -6.73
C TYR A 27 3.09 -5.99 -5.60
N TRP A 28 3.43 -4.93 -4.87
CA TRP A 28 4.35 -4.94 -3.74
C TRP A 28 3.67 -4.51 -2.44
N PRO A 29 4.21 -4.91 -1.29
CA PRO A 29 3.78 -4.33 -0.02
C PRO A 29 3.82 -2.80 -0.06
N GLY A 30 2.73 -2.18 0.39
CA GLY A 30 2.56 -0.73 0.35
C GLY A 30 1.86 -0.18 -0.90
N ASP A 31 1.66 -0.97 -1.96
CA ASP A 31 0.81 -0.56 -3.08
C ASP A 31 -0.63 -0.34 -2.61
N VAL A 32 -1.28 0.71 -3.09
CA VAL A 32 -2.69 0.97 -2.84
C VAL A 32 -3.51 0.33 -3.95
N LEU A 33 -4.07 -0.84 -3.64
CA LEU A 33 -4.84 -1.66 -4.58
C LEU A 33 -6.20 -1.03 -4.84
N ILE A 34 -6.69 -1.13 -6.06
CA ILE A 34 -8.07 -0.80 -6.43
C ILE A 34 -8.74 -2.06 -6.97
N TYR A 35 -9.90 -2.36 -6.43
CA TYR A 35 -10.67 -3.57 -6.74
C TYR A 35 -11.86 -3.25 -7.63
N ASP A 36 -12.17 -4.22 -8.50
CA ASP A 36 -13.40 -4.31 -9.29
C ASP A 36 -14.14 -5.58 -8.84
N PHE A 37 -15.25 -5.43 -8.15
CA PHE A 37 -16.03 -6.55 -7.64
C PHE A 37 -17.15 -6.94 -8.63
N PRO A 38 -17.38 -8.25 -8.85
CA PRO A 38 -18.44 -8.69 -9.73
C PRO A 38 -19.83 -8.21 -9.26
N GLY A 39 -20.64 -7.74 -10.21
CA GLY A 39 -22.02 -7.39 -9.93
C GLY A 39 -22.23 -5.97 -9.39
N THR A 40 -21.18 -5.17 -9.30
CA THR A 40 -21.30 -3.75 -8.92
C THR A 40 -21.52 -2.86 -10.17
N ALA A 41 -22.04 -1.65 -9.95
CA ALA A 41 -22.30 -0.70 -11.02
C ALA A 41 -21.02 0.04 -11.49
N TYR A 42 -19.99 0.05 -10.68
CA TYR A 42 -18.72 0.75 -10.91
C TYR A 42 -17.59 -0.23 -11.06
N LYS A 43 -16.47 0.22 -11.66
CA LYS A 43 -15.25 -0.58 -11.82
C LYS A 43 -14.17 -0.28 -10.78
N THR A 44 -14.38 0.73 -9.98
CA THR A 44 -13.45 1.16 -8.93
C THR A 44 -14.16 1.13 -7.60
N ASP A 45 -14.44 -0.09 -7.13
CA ASP A 45 -15.39 -0.32 -6.04
C ASP A 45 -14.79 -0.09 -4.66
N HIS A 46 -13.53 -0.48 -4.49
CA HIS A 46 -12.92 -0.58 -3.17
C HIS A 46 -11.41 -0.43 -3.26
N THR A 47 -10.78 -0.17 -2.11
CA THR A 47 -9.33 -0.01 -2.01
C THR A 47 -8.77 -0.67 -0.77
N GLY A 48 -7.51 -1.08 -0.83
CA GLY A 48 -6.75 -1.60 0.30
C GLY A 48 -5.25 -1.41 0.12
N ILE A 49 -4.51 -1.43 1.21
CA ILE A 49 -3.06 -1.37 1.17
C ILE A 49 -2.52 -2.79 1.11
N CYS A 50 -1.77 -3.11 0.06
CA CYS A 50 -1.13 -4.42 -0.11
C CYS A 50 -0.17 -4.71 1.03
N GLU A 51 -0.33 -5.85 1.67
CA GLU A 51 0.59 -6.39 2.68
C GLU A 51 1.50 -7.45 2.07
N SER A 52 0.93 -8.34 1.25
CA SER A 52 1.69 -9.42 0.60
C SER A 52 0.93 -10.00 -0.58
N VAL A 53 1.67 -10.66 -1.49
CA VAL A 53 1.11 -11.41 -2.60
C VAL A 53 1.62 -12.85 -2.54
N SER A 54 0.73 -13.82 -2.69
CA SER A 54 1.08 -15.25 -2.69
C SER A 54 0.21 -16.01 -3.68
N GLY A 55 0.82 -16.57 -4.72
CA GLY A 55 0.12 -17.26 -5.79
C GLY A 55 -0.91 -16.36 -6.47
N GLN A 56 -2.17 -16.76 -6.45
CA GLN A 56 -3.30 -16.03 -7.05
C GLN A 56 -4.01 -15.09 -6.05
N TYR A 57 -3.41 -14.84 -4.88
CA TYR A 57 -4.03 -14.07 -3.82
C TYR A 57 -3.16 -12.90 -3.39
N VAL A 58 -3.82 -11.83 -2.99
CA VAL A 58 -3.25 -10.69 -2.29
C VAL A 58 -3.85 -10.60 -0.90
N THR A 59 -3.02 -10.31 0.09
CA THR A 59 -3.45 -9.91 1.43
C THR A 59 -3.30 -8.41 1.55
N ALA A 60 -4.35 -7.74 1.97
CA ALA A 60 -4.38 -6.28 2.10
C ALA A 60 -5.05 -5.85 3.41
N ILE A 61 -4.71 -4.66 3.86
CA ILE A 61 -5.43 -3.95 4.92
C ILE A 61 -6.45 -3.05 4.26
N GLU A 62 -7.71 -3.27 4.57
CA GLU A 62 -8.84 -2.59 3.95
C GLU A 62 -9.68 -1.89 5.00
N GLY A 63 -10.02 -0.64 4.76
CA GLY A 63 -10.96 0.13 5.56
C GLY A 63 -12.37 0.10 4.95
N ASN A 64 -13.37 0.47 5.74
CA ASN A 64 -14.78 0.52 5.31
C ASN A 64 -15.27 -0.81 4.72
N THR A 65 -14.86 -1.92 5.33
CA THR A 65 -15.21 -3.29 4.92
C THR A 65 -15.71 -4.08 6.13
N SER A 66 -16.29 -5.26 5.89
CA SER A 66 -16.79 -6.14 6.96
C SER A 66 -15.86 -7.31 7.20
N ASN A 67 -15.89 -7.83 8.42
CA ASN A 67 -15.15 -9.03 8.80
C ASN A 67 -15.80 -10.28 8.15
N GLY A 68 -14.98 -11.15 7.57
CA GLY A 68 -15.44 -12.37 6.93
C GLY A 68 -16.07 -12.17 5.55
N ASN A 69 -16.89 -13.13 5.13
CA ASN A 69 -17.59 -13.13 3.84
C ASN A 69 -19.04 -12.68 3.94
N THR A 70 -19.48 -12.29 5.13
CA THR A 70 -20.81 -11.75 5.40
C THR A 70 -20.70 -10.23 5.59
N GLY A 71 -21.78 -9.52 5.30
CA GLY A 71 -21.82 -8.07 5.35
C GLY A 71 -21.23 -7.39 4.12
N SER A 72 -21.26 -6.07 4.12
CA SER A 72 -20.78 -5.28 2.99
C SER A 72 -19.26 -5.33 2.88
N GLN A 73 -18.77 -5.61 1.67
CA GLN A 73 -17.34 -5.53 1.35
C GLN A 73 -16.93 -4.14 0.82
N LEU A 74 -17.91 -3.27 0.60
CA LEU A 74 -17.74 -1.91 0.07
C LEU A 74 -18.08 -0.83 1.09
N ASN A 75 -18.89 -1.17 2.09
CA ASN A 75 -19.38 -0.24 3.10
C ASN A 75 -19.60 -1.00 4.41
N GLY A 76 -18.53 -1.47 5.01
CA GLY A 76 -18.52 -2.19 6.27
C GLY A 76 -18.19 -1.29 7.46
N ASP A 77 -17.98 -1.90 8.60
CA ASP A 77 -17.90 -1.25 9.91
C ASP A 77 -16.45 -1.07 10.43
N GLY A 78 -15.44 -1.49 9.68
CA GLY A 78 -14.10 -1.47 10.25
C GLY A 78 -12.93 -1.54 9.27
N VAL A 79 -11.78 -1.79 9.86
CA VAL A 79 -10.52 -2.02 9.17
C VAL A 79 -10.09 -3.46 9.41
N TYR A 80 -9.90 -4.21 8.34
CA TYR A 80 -9.61 -5.63 8.43
C TYR A 80 -8.48 -6.03 7.48
N ARG A 81 -7.73 -7.05 7.88
CA ARG A 81 -6.84 -7.78 6.98
C ARG A 81 -7.69 -8.72 6.10
N ARG A 82 -7.64 -8.52 4.79
CA ARG A 82 -8.44 -9.27 3.83
C ARG A 82 -7.55 -10.02 2.85
N LYS A 83 -7.94 -11.27 2.55
CA LYS A 83 -7.32 -12.05 1.47
C LYS A 83 -8.26 -12.06 0.27
N ARG A 84 -7.77 -11.56 -0.87
CA ARG A 84 -8.55 -11.42 -2.11
C ARG A 84 -7.86 -12.14 -3.26
N LYS A 85 -8.64 -12.57 -4.25
CA LYS A 85 -8.07 -13.05 -5.51
C LYS A 85 -7.46 -11.89 -6.28
N LEU A 86 -6.29 -12.09 -6.89
CA LEU A 86 -5.65 -11.09 -7.75
C LEU A 86 -6.52 -10.70 -8.94
N SER A 87 -7.40 -11.60 -9.41
CA SER A 87 -8.35 -11.32 -10.50
C SER A 87 -9.36 -10.21 -10.17
N LEU A 88 -9.52 -9.85 -8.90
CA LEU A 88 -10.37 -8.74 -8.47
C LEU A 88 -9.62 -7.41 -8.45
N VAL A 89 -8.30 -7.41 -8.60
CA VAL A 89 -7.48 -6.21 -8.57
C VAL A 89 -7.43 -5.60 -9.96
N LEU A 90 -8.01 -4.43 -10.11
CA LEU A 90 -7.96 -3.64 -11.35
C LEU A 90 -6.54 -3.11 -11.61
N GLY A 91 -5.84 -2.75 -10.55
CA GLY A 91 -4.49 -2.22 -10.54
C GLY A 91 -4.19 -1.58 -9.20
N ALA A 92 -3.05 -0.92 -9.11
CA ALA A 92 -2.63 -0.24 -7.89
C ALA A 92 -1.94 1.09 -8.17
N TYR A 93 -2.18 2.03 -7.29
CA TYR A 93 -1.31 3.18 -7.12
C TYR A 93 -0.07 2.78 -6.33
N ARG A 94 1.12 3.00 -6.90
CA ARG A 94 2.41 2.79 -6.23
C ARG A 94 2.96 4.11 -5.74
N PRO A 95 2.84 4.41 -4.44
CA PRO A 95 3.41 5.62 -3.87
C PRO A 95 4.94 5.66 -4.02
N LYS A 96 5.48 6.87 -4.21
CA LYS A 96 6.92 7.08 -4.12
C LYS A 96 7.30 7.24 -2.64
N TYR A 97 7.53 6.11 -1.99
CA TYR A 97 7.99 6.14 -0.60
C TYR A 97 9.41 6.67 -0.50
N THR A 98 9.66 7.51 0.51
CA THR A 98 11.02 7.92 0.84
C THR A 98 11.76 6.73 1.45
N ASP A 99 12.85 6.32 0.82
CA ASP A 99 13.74 5.31 1.39
C ASP A 99 14.67 5.96 2.43
N TYR A 100 14.16 6.07 3.64
CA TYR A 100 14.91 6.63 4.76
C TYR A 100 16.15 5.80 5.13
N ARG A 101 16.13 4.49 4.86
CA ARG A 101 17.30 3.62 5.07
C ARG A 101 18.43 4.01 4.14
N ALA A 102 18.17 4.08 2.84
CA ALA A 102 19.17 4.50 1.85
C ALA A 102 19.64 5.93 2.10
N GLN A 103 18.73 6.82 2.48
CA GLN A 103 19.06 8.21 2.81
C GLN A 103 20.00 8.31 4.02
N LEU A 104 19.70 7.57 5.10
CA LEU A 104 20.56 7.52 6.29
C LEU A 104 21.92 6.90 5.97
N GLN A 105 21.94 5.80 5.24
CA GLN A 105 23.17 5.11 4.86
C GLN A 105 24.09 6.01 4.03
N LYS A 106 23.55 6.68 3.03
CA LYS A 106 24.30 7.67 2.23
C LYS A 106 24.87 8.80 3.07
N ARG A 107 24.09 9.28 4.03
CA ARG A 107 24.46 10.41 4.90
C ARG A 107 25.51 10.06 5.95
N SER A 108 25.40 8.87 6.54
CA SER A 108 26.22 8.41 7.66
C SER A 108 27.43 7.57 7.25
N GLY A 109 27.40 6.97 6.05
CA GLY A 109 28.42 6.01 5.60
C GLY A 109 28.35 4.66 6.33
N LEU A 110 27.25 4.37 7.05
CA LEU A 110 27.08 3.09 7.74
C LEU A 110 26.96 1.94 6.75
N GLU A 111 27.58 0.82 7.06
CA GLU A 111 27.51 -0.41 6.27
C GLU A 111 26.17 -1.14 6.42
N ASP A 112 25.85 -2.01 5.47
CA ASP A 112 24.59 -2.75 5.44
C ASP A 112 24.29 -3.51 6.72
N LYS A 113 25.29 -4.15 7.32
CA LYS A 113 25.16 -4.89 8.57
C LYS A 113 24.68 -4.00 9.72
N THR A 114 25.22 -2.79 9.82
CA THR A 114 24.80 -1.81 10.84
C THR A 114 23.38 -1.32 10.57
N MET A 115 23.03 -1.08 9.30
CA MET A 115 21.68 -0.73 8.90
C MET A 115 20.67 -1.84 9.21
N ASP A 116 21.06 -3.10 9.08
CA ASP A 116 20.25 -4.27 9.45
C ASP A 116 19.98 -4.33 10.96
N TYR A 117 20.98 -4.05 11.80
CA TYR A 117 20.78 -3.94 13.25
C TYR A 117 19.82 -2.83 13.64
N LEU A 118 19.95 -1.65 13.01
CA LEU A 118 19.03 -0.53 13.24
C LEU A 118 17.59 -0.89 12.84
N ALA A 119 17.42 -1.56 11.70
CA ALA A 119 16.12 -1.97 11.20
C ALA A 119 15.46 -3.06 12.06
N ALA A 120 16.24 -3.97 12.63
CA ALA A 120 15.78 -5.06 13.49
C ALA A 120 15.34 -4.59 14.89
N TYR A 121 15.72 -3.40 15.31
CA TYR A 121 15.27 -2.82 16.56
C TYR A 121 13.75 -2.59 16.55
N LYS A 122 13.07 -2.80 17.69
CA LYS A 122 11.60 -2.68 17.79
C LYS A 122 11.04 -1.39 17.18
N TYR A 123 11.76 -0.29 17.32
CA TYR A 123 11.41 1.03 16.78
C TYR A 123 12.35 1.46 15.65
N GLY A 124 12.99 0.48 14.98
CA GLY A 124 14.05 0.72 14.01
C GLY A 124 13.61 1.61 12.83
N SER A 125 12.42 1.39 12.30
CA SER A 125 11.91 2.21 11.19
C SER A 125 11.75 3.68 11.58
N ASP A 126 11.23 3.96 12.78
CA ASP A 126 11.07 5.33 13.27
C ASP A 126 12.43 5.97 13.58
N LEU A 127 13.34 5.22 14.17
CA LEU A 127 14.72 5.66 14.44
C LEU A 127 15.45 6.01 13.13
N ILE A 128 15.41 5.13 12.14
CA ILE A 128 16.03 5.36 10.83
C ILE A 128 15.46 6.63 10.19
N ARG A 129 14.13 6.79 10.19
CA ARG A 129 13.47 7.98 9.66
C ARG A 129 13.95 9.25 10.37
N LYS A 130 13.97 9.25 11.70
CA LYS A 130 14.40 10.40 12.50
C LYS A 130 15.86 10.76 12.23
N LEU A 131 16.75 9.77 12.20
CA LEU A 131 18.18 10.00 11.93
C LEU A 131 18.40 10.46 10.47
N ALA A 132 17.66 9.90 9.51
CA ALA A 132 17.76 10.30 8.10
C ALA A 132 17.32 11.76 7.87
N THR A 133 16.36 12.24 8.65
CA THR A 133 15.77 13.59 8.52
C THR A 133 16.35 14.62 9.50
N MET A 134 17.24 14.21 10.38
CA MET A 134 17.91 15.10 11.34
C MET A 134 18.77 16.14 10.60
N LYS A 135 18.65 17.40 11.01
CA LYS A 135 19.40 18.53 10.45
C LYS A 135 20.82 18.66 11.03
#